data_7d875905a82cc67d8d788723ae88c345
#
_entry.id   7d875905a82cc67d8d788723ae88c345
#
_cell.length_a   1.000
_cell.length_b   1.000
_cell.length_c   1.000
_cell.angle_alpha   90.00
_cell.angle_beta   90.00
_cell.angle_gamma   90.00
#
_symmetry.space_group_name_H-M   'P 1'
#
loop_
_entity.id
_entity.type
_entity.pdbx_description
1 polymer ?
#
loop_
_entity_poly.entity_id
_entity_poly.type
_entity_poly.pdbx_seq_one_letter_code
_entity_poly.pdbx_strand_id
1 'polypeptide(L)'
;RMGIGDMVIFLPFIEAISKSFKIPVSILVKENSKAIQFLRENKTINQIIILDRNNKNKSGRHDGIIGAYNLAKDLKKYNFNKIFIFNSSFRFNLIAKIARIKGIHQYPLFNKKNQHIIDAAKNFIKKELNIETESNPQIAINDKLVKNSKFNYKINHEEVNILLGVGGSGPTKRIPSKIFINFMKLVTQKYKCRFFLATGKDVEEQKILHEILNTQYKDKCIALDDLSLSEILPVIKNCDISICNDSSFSHLSSGLGIKTIVLMADTPLLYGSYSTKMFPIIPDGEITVKHNTLGKEKINPNTIFEQFNKIFN
;
A
#
# COMPACT_ATOMS: atom_id res chain seq x y z
N ARG A 1 6.16 -11.63 -3.12
CA ARG A 1 6.88 -10.39 -3.52
C ARG A 1 6.41 -9.27 -2.62
N MET A 2 7.29 -8.64 -1.84
CA MET A 2 6.91 -7.49 -1.00
C MET A 2 6.90 -6.23 -1.87
N GLY A 3 5.71 -5.66 -2.10
CA GLY A 3 5.51 -4.40 -2.79
C GLY A 3 5.19 -3.24 -1.84
N ILE A 4 4.73 -2.12 -2.38
CA ILE A 4 4.31 -0.94 -1.60
C ILE A 4 3.14 -1.30 -0.66
N GLY A 5 2.10 -1.96 -1.20
CA GLY A 5 0.93 -2.36 -0.41
C GLY A 5 1.29 -3.27 0.76
N ASP A 6 2.12 -4.32 0.50
CA ASP A 6 2.60 -5.19 1.58
C ASP A 6 3.35 -4.41 2.66
N MET A 7 4.16 -3.42 2.28
CA MET A 7 4.90 -2.60 3.23
C MET A 7 3.95 -1.79 4.12
N VAL A 8 2.90 -1.21 3.54
CA VAL A 8 1.87 -0.47 4.30
C VAL A 8 1.15 -1.40 5.27
N ILE A 9 0.78 -2.62 4.84
CA ILE A 9 0.14 -3.64 5.69
C ILE A 9 1.00 -3.97 6.93
N PHE A 10 2.33 -3.96 6.80
CA PHE A 10 3.22 -4.29 7.91
C PHE A 10 3.49 -3.13 8.88
N LEU A 11 3.11 -1.89 8.58
CA LEU A 11 3.40 -0.73 9.46
C LEU A 11 2.87 -0.89 10.89
N PRO A 12 1.63 -1.36 11.15
CA PRO A 12 1.15 -1.55 12.51
C PRO A 12 2.01 -2.53 13.33
N PHE A 13 2.54 -3.57 12.69
CA PHE A 13 3.38 -4.58 13.34
C PHE A 13 4.78 -4.05 13.64
N ILE A 14 5.34 -3.22 12.74
CA ILE A 14 6.60 -2.50 12.95
C ILE A 14 6.46 -1.54 14.13
N GLU A 15 5.36 -0.80 14.17
CA GLU A 15 5.03 0.12 15.27
C GLU A 15 4.87 -0.62 16.60
N ALA A 16 4.20 -1.77 16.60
CA ALA A 16 4.02 -2.60 17.79
C ALA A 16 5.37 -3.08 18.36
N ILE A 17 6.30 -3.51 17.49
CA ILE A 17 7.67 -3.88 17.90
C ILE A 17 8.38 -2.66 18.49
N SER A 18 8.37 -1.53 17.80
CA SER A 18 9.01 -0.29 18.27
C SER A 18 8.48 0.16 19.64
N LYS A 19 7.18 0.16 19.83
CA LYS A 19 6.53 0.52 21.10
C LYS A 19 6.87 -0.46 22.22
N SER A 20 6.89 -1.77 21.93
CA SER A 20 7.21 -2.80 22.93
C SER A 20 8.62 -2.64 23.49
N PHE A 21 9.59 -2.27 22.66
CA PHE A 21 10.97 -2.04 23.08
C PHE A 21 11.29 -0.58 23.40
N LYS A 22 10.34 0.36 23.17
CA LYS A 22 10.50 1.81 23.36
C LYS A 22 11.68 2.40 22.58
N ILE A 23 11.99 1.84 21.43
CA ILE A 23 13.03 2.30 20.50
C ILE A 23 12.56 2.20 19.07
N PRO A 24 12.98 3.09 18.18
CA PRO A 24 12.71 2.93 16.76
C PRO A 24 13.50 1.71 16.21
N VAL A 25 12.90 1.02 15.23
CA VAL A 25 13.45 -0.21 14.64
C VAL A 25 14.02 0.03 13.26
N SER A 26 15.04 -0.72 12.87
CA SER A 26 15.51 -0.76 11.48
C SER A 26 14.73 -1.81 10.69
N ILE A 27 14.38 -1.50 9.45
CA ILE A 27 13.65 -2.42 8.57
C ILE A 27 14.50 -2.86 7.39
N LEU A 28 14.45 -4.16 7.08
CA LEU A 28 15.11 -4.75 5.90
C LEU A 28 14.05 -5.03 4.84
N VAL A 29 14.06 -4.29 3.74
CA VAL A 29 13.03 -4.32 2.72
C VAL A 29 13.62 -4.36 1.31
N LYS A 30 12.86 -4.84 0.33
CA LYS A 30 13.24 -4.75 -1.08
C LYS A 30 13.03 -3.33 -1.61
N GLU A 31 13.80 -2.95 -2.62
CA GLU A 31 13.69 -1.65 -3.28
C GLU A 31 12.29 -1.39 -3.87
N ASN A 32 11.63 -2.43 -4.40
CA ASN A 32 10.28 -2.31 -4.96
C ASN A 32 9.19 -2.01 -3.93
N SER A 33 9.49 -2.09 -2.62
CA SER A 33 8.60 -1.59 -1.57
C SER A 33 8.49 -0.07 -1.55
N LYS A 34 9.46 0.64 -2.18
CA LYS A 34 9.57 2.10 -2.18
C LYS A 34 9.56 2.75 -0.78
N ALA A 35 9.90 1.96 0.25
CA ALA A 35 9.82 2.38 1.66
C ALA A 35 10.55 3.72 1.92
N ILE A 36 11.71 3.96 1.29
CA ILE A 36 12.45 5.21 1.41
C ILE A 36 11.61 6.43 0.99
N GLN A 37 10.67 6.27 0.06
CA GLN A 37 9.88 7.39 -0.47
C GLN A 37 8.71 7.81 0.44
N PHE A 38 8.25 6.92 1.34
CA PHE A 38 7.05 7.22 2.16
C PHE A 38 7.18 6.95 3.66
N LEU A 39 8.34 6.46 4.14
CA LEU A 39 8.54 6.18 5.56
C LEU A 39 9.60 7.07 6.24
N ARG A 40 10.12 8.10 5.56
CA ARG A 40 11.15 8.99 6.12
C ARG A 40 10.70 9.71 7.39
N GLU A 41 9.44 10.08 7.46
CA GLU A 41 8.87 10.82 8.59
C GLU A 41 8.34 9.89 9.71
N ASN A 42 8.47 8.58 9.54
CA ASN A 42 7.97 7.60 10.51
C ASN A 42 8.92 7.46 11.69
N LYS A 43 8.55 8.01 12.83
CA LYS A 43 9.36 8.04 14.07
C LYS A 43 9.61 6.66 14.69
N THR A 44 8.85 5.62 14.30
CA THR A 44 9.08 4.25 14.76
C THR A 44 10.14 3.50 13.97
N ILE A 45 10.60 4.11 12.86
CA ILE A 45 11.62 3.54 11.97
C ILE A 45 12.90 4.36 12.09
N ASN A 46 13.98 3.69 12.54
CA ASN A 46 15.32 4.30 12.64
C ASN A 46 16.02 4.33 11.28
N GLN A 47 15.98 3.20 10.57
CA GLN A 47 16.70 3.05 9.31
C GLN A 47 16.00 2.08 8.35
N ILE A 48 16.09 2.38 7.07
CA ILE A 48 15.61 1.52 5.98
C ILE A 48 16.82 0.92 5.29
N ILE A 49 16.98 -0.40 5.43
CA ILE A 49 18.06 -1.18 4.82
C ILE A 49 17.51 -1.88 3.59
N ILE A 50 18.16 -1.70 2.46
CA ILE A 50 17.71 -2.31 1.20
C ILE A 50 18.26 -3.73 1.06
N LEU A 51 17.34 -4.68 0.93
CA LEU A 51 17.63 -6.04 0.53
C LEU A 51 17.82 -6.11 -1.00
N ASP A 52 19.06 -6.01 -1.44
CA ASP A 52 19.42 -6.09 -2.85
C ASP A 52 19.31 -7.54 -3.34
N ARG A 53 18.12 -7.91 -3.79
CA ARG A 53 17.79 -9.22 -4.36
C ARG A 53 17.00 -9.06 -5.65
N ASN A 54 17.58 -9.64 -6.69
CA ASN A 54 17.00 -9.91 -8.00
C ASN A 54 15.91 -8.92 -8.50
N ASN A 55 16.34 -7.96 -9.29
CA ASN A 55 15.50 -7.23 -10.24
C ASN A 55 15.66 -7.86 -11.61
N LYS A 56 14.60 -8.42 -12.12
CA LYS A 56 14.29 -9.17 -13.36
C LYS A 56 15.44 -9.60 -14.31
N ASN A 57 16.62 -8.99 -14.31
CA ASN A 57 17.72 -9.28 -15.26
C ASN A 57 19.14 -9.14 -14.68
N LYS A 58 19.32 -8.86 -13.39
CA LYS A 58 20.65 -8.79 -12.74
C LYS A 58 20.60 -9.48 -11.38
N SER A 59 21.61 -10.29 -11.06
CA SER A 59 21.77 -10.85 -9.70
C SER A 59 22.10 -9.72 -8.73
N GLY A 60 21.29 -9.58 -7.68
CA GLY A 60 21.56 -8.64 -6.60
C GLY A 60 22.70 -9.14 -5.70
N ARG A 61 23.34 -8.21 -4.97
CA ARG A 61 24.42 -8.50 -4.01
C ARG A 61 24.03 -9.54 -2.97
N HIS A 62 22.75 -9.67 -2.65
CA HIS A 62 22.22 -10.58 -1.62
C HIS A 62 21.57 -11.85 -2.20
N ASP A 63 21.81 -12.19 -3.48
CA ASP A 63 21.31 -13.41 -4.11
C ASP A 63 22.22 -14.63 -3.90
N GLY A 64 21.64 -15.82 -4.00
CA GLY A 64 22.36 -17.08 -3.84
C GLY A 64 22.96 -17.28 -2.45
N ILE A 65 23.88 -18.23 -2.31
CA ILE A 65 24.56 -18.58 -1.04
C ILE A 65 25.53 -17.47 -0.66
N ILE A 66 26.34 -16.98 -1.60
CA ILE A 66 27.29 -15.88 -1.38
C ILE A 66 26.53 -14.62 -0.93
N GLY A 67 25.39 -14.34 -1.54
CA GLY A 67 24.56 -13.22 -1.14
C GLY A 67 23.95 -13.35 0.26
N ALA A 68 23.72 -14.56 0.77
CA ALA A 68 23.36 -14.76 2.17
C ALA A 68 24.49 -14.35 3.12
N TYR A 69 25.71 -14.72 2.79
CA TYR A 69 26.90 -14.32 3.55
C TYR A 69 27.11 -12.80 3.50
N ASN A 70 26.98 -12.19 2.32
CA ASN A 70 27.06 -10.74 2.15
C ASN A 70 26.04 -10.01 3.02
N LEU A 71 24.77 -10.46 3.00
CA LEU A 71 23.72 -9.87 3.85
C LEU A 71 24.04 -10.02 5.35
N ALA A 72 24.54 -11.20 5.77
CA ALA A 72 24.95 -11.40 7.16
C ALA A 72 26.09 -10.45 7.56
N LYS A 73 27.10 -10.27 6.68
CA LYS A 73 28.20 -9.32 6.89
C LYS A 73 27.70 -7.88 6.99
N ASP A 74 26.74 -7.50 6.14
CA ASP A 74 26.17 -6.16 6.17
C ASP A 74 25.33 -5.94 7.43
N LEU A 75 24.49 -6.90 7.84
CA LEU A 75 23.70 -6.81 9.08
C LEU A 75 24.58 -6.78 10.35
N LYS A 76 25.71 -7.47 10.35
CA LYS A 76 26.65 -7.48 11.48
C LYS A 76 27.20 -6.10 11.84
N LYS A 77 27.33 -5.19 10.85
CA LYS A 77 27.82 -3.81 11.06
C LYS A 77 26.90 -2.98 11.97
N TYR A 78 25.62 -3.34 12.05
CA TYR A 78 24.62 -2.62 12.85
C TYR A 78 24.52 -3.09 14.30
N ASN A 79 25.18 -4.20 14.68
CA ASN A 79 25.17 -4.76 16.03
C ASN A 79 23.75 -4.97 16.60
N PHE A 80 22.80 -5.46 15.79
CA PHE A 80 21.46 -5.73 16.24
C PHE A 80 21.41 -6.81 17.32
N ASN A 81 20.67 -6.56 18.40
CA ASN A 81 20.45 -7.53 19.46
C ASN A 81 19.30 -8.50 19.14
N LYS A 82 18.28 -8.02 18.42
CA LYS A 82 17.09 -8.79 18.08
C LYS A 82 16.68 -8.57 16.62
N ILE A 83 16.02 -9.59 16.03
CA ILE A 83 15.45 -9.53 14.70
C ILE A 83 14.08 -10.22 14.69
N PHE A 84 13.09 -9.59 14.03
CA PHE A 84 11.77 -10.14 13.79
C PHE A 84 11.64 -10.47 12.30
N ILE A 85 11.51 -11.75 11.95
CA ILE A 85 11.52 -12.26 10.58
C ILE A 85 10.11 -12.69 10.19
N PHE A 86 9.39 -11.85 9.46
CA PHE A 86 8.06 -12.12 8.91
C PHE A 86 8.15 -13.00 7.64
N ASN A 87 8.89 -14.10 7.76
CA ASN A 87 9.12 -15.04 6.67
C ASN A 87 9.50 -16.41 7.24
N SER A 88 8.99 -17.49 6.63
CA SER A 88 9.24 -18.87 7.06
C SER A 88 10.50 -19.50 6.43
N SER A 89 11.32 -18.74 5.70
CA SER A 89 12.52 -19.26 5.04
C SER A 89 13.68 -19.45 6.03
N PHE A 90 14.22 -20.64 6.08
CA PHE A 90 15.43 -20.97 6.84
C PHE A 90 16.62 -20.07 6.52
N ARG A 91 16.70 -19.58 5.28
CA ARG A 91 17.75 -18.67 4.81
C ARG A 91 17.92 -17.46 5.74
N PHE A 92 16.83 -16.79 6.13
CA PHE A 92 16.91 -15.57 6.95
C PHE A 92 17.31 -15.89 8.40
N ASN A 93 16.92 -17.05 8.91
CA ASN A 93 17.40 -17.54 10.21
C ASN A 93 18.91 -17.75 10.20
N LEU A 94 19.43 -18.43 9.18
CA LEU A 94 20.86 -18.66 9.02
C LEU A 94 21.64 -17.34 8.90
N ILE A 95 21.14 -16.39 8.11
CA ILE A 95 21.74 -15.05 7.96
C ILE A 95 21.84 -14.36 9.33
N ALA A 96 20.75 -14.37 10.12
CA ALA A 96 20.74 -13.76 11.45
C ALA A 96 21.76 -14.40 12.39
N LYS A 97 21.91 -15.75 12.36
CA LYS A 97 22.92 -16.48 13.15
C LYS A 97 24.33 -16.10 12.74
N ILE A 98 24.64 -16.06 11.43
CA ILE A 98 25.96 -15.66 10.91
C ILE A 98 26.26 -14.20 11.27
N ALA A 99 25.25 -13.33 11.26
CA ALA A 99 25.36 -11.94 11.70
C ALA A 99 25.54 -11.79 13.22
N ARG A 100 25.48 -12.89 13.98
CA ARG A 100 25.59 -12.97 15.45
C ARG A 100 24.46 -12.21 16.18
N ILE A 101 23.26 -12.17 15.61
CA ILE A 101 22.09 -11.61 16.28
C ILE A 101 21.57 -12.62 17.30
N LYS A 102 21.48 -12.24 18.57
CA LYS A 102 21.15 -13.15 19.68
C LYS A 102 19.67 -13.50 19.74
N GLY A 103 18.78 -12.52 19.64
CA GLY A 103 17.33 -12.70 19.70
C GLY A 103 16.73 -12.84 18.30
N ILE A 104 16.42 -14.08 17.87
CA ILE A 104 15.85 -14.35 16.57
C ILE A 104 14.39 -14.79 16.75
N HIS A 105 13.47 -13.93 16.38
CA HIS A 105 12.02 -14.16 16.33
C HIS A 105 11.61 -14.38 14.87
N GLN A 106 10.98 -15.49 14.56
CA GLN A 106 10.66 -15.84 13.17
C GLN A 106 9.33 -16.59 13.06
N TYR A 107 8.64 -16.41 11.94
CA TYR A 107 7.53 -17.28 11.56
C TYR A 107 7.97 -18.76 11.61
N PRO A 108 7.05 -19.67 11.98
CA PRO A 108 7.37 -21.10 12.02
C PRO A 108 7.99 -21.56 10.71
N LEU A 109 9.17 -22.20 10.80
CA LEU A 109 9.85 -22.78 9.66
C LEU A 109 8.97 -23.91 9.09
N PHE A 110 8.92 -24.01 7.77
CA PHE A 110 8.20 -25.06 7.05
C PHE A 110 6.67 -25.12 7.25
N ASN A 111 6.09 -24.20 7.99
CA ASN A 111 4.64 -24.18 8.22
C ASN A 111 3.95 -23.36 7.13
N LYS A 112 3.45 -24.04 6.11
CA LYS A 112 2.57 -23.47 5.07
C LYS A 112 1.10 -23.45 5.57
N LYS A 113 0.81 -22.75 6.67
CA LYS A 113 -0.58 -22.46 6.98
C LYS A 113 -1.11 -21.48 5.94
N ASN A 114 -2.26 -21.78 5.35
CA ASN A 114 -3.00 -20.87 4.47
C ASN A 114 -3.64 -19.74 5.30
N GLN A 115 -2.80 -18.97 6.01
CA GLN A 115 -3.26 -17.80 6.74
C GLN A 115 -3.00 -16.56 5.90
N HIS A 116 -3.94 -15.64 5.97
CA HIS A 116 -3.74 -14.32 5.38
C HIS A 116 -2.53 -13.62 6.05
N ILE A 117 -1.81 -12.82 5.27
CA ILE A 117 -0.57 -12.13 5.71
C ILE A 117 -0.78 -11.30 6.99
N ILE A 118 -1.94 -10.69 7.16
CA ILE A 118 -2.31 -9.87 8.33
C ILE A 118 -2.51 -10.76 9.57
N ASP A 119 -3.27 -11.85 9.43
CA ASP A 119 -3.55 -12.75 10.54
C ASP A 119 -2.27 -13.46 11.00
N ALA A 120 -1.42 -13.84 10.03
CA ALA A 120 -0.10 -14.41 10.34
C ALA A 120 0.76 -13.42 11.12
N ALA A 121 0.76 -12.13 10.75
CA ALA A 121 1.51 -11.10 11.43
C ALA A 121 0.94 -10.80 12.83
N LYS A 122 -0.39 -10.70 12.99
CA LYS A 122 -1.05 -10.53 14.30
C LYS A 122 -0.70 -11.67 15.25
N ASN A 123 -0.86 -12.92 14.79
CA ASN A 123 -0.55 -14.11 15.58
C ASN A 123 0.92 -14.17 15.99
N PHE A 124 1.82 -13.75 15.10
CA PHE A 124 3.25 -13.71 15.37
C PHE A 124 3.59 -12.67 16.45
N ILE A 125 3.10 -11.44 16.31
CA ILE A 125 3.31 -10.39 17.31
C ILE A 125 2.71 -10.78 18.66
N LYS A 126 1.49 -11.32 18.67
CA LYS A 126 0.87 -11.82 19.90
C LYS A 126 1.72 -12.90 20.57
N LYS A 127 2.22 -13.87 19.79
CA LYS A 127 3.07 -14.95 20.31
C LYS A 127 4.40 -14.44 20.86
N GLU A 128 5.09 -13.57 20.13
CA GLU A 128 6.46 -13.16 20.47
C GLU A 128 6.54 -12.01 21.47
N LEU A 129 5.52 -11.16 21.54
CA LEU A 129 5.50 -9.96 22.40
C LEU A 129 4.35 -9.94 23.42
N ASN A 130 3.41 -10.89 23.34
CA ASN A 130 2.19 -10.95 24.16
C ASN A 130 1.33 -9.70 24.11
N ILE A 131 1.23 -9.07 22.92
CA ILE A 131 0.41 -7.89 22.66
C ILE A 131 -0.57 -8.13 21.52
N GLU A 132 -1.77 -7.58 21.64
CA GLU A 132 -2.73 -7.50 20.54
C GLU A 132 -2.37 -6.31 19.64
N THR A 133 -2.51 -6.49 18.35
CA THR A 133 -2.17 -5.45 17.36
C THR A 133 -3.33 -5.24 16.40
N GLU A 134 -3.78 -4.01 16.28
CA GLU A 134 -4.70 -3.62 15.21
C GLU A 134 -3.98 -3.61 13.86
N SER A 135 -4.76 -3.65 12.78
CA SER A 135 -4.24 -3.64 11.41
C SER A 135 -4.35 -2.29 10.69
N ASN A 136 -4.58 -1.19 11.45
CA ASN A 136 -4.70 0.16 10.88
C ASN A 136 -3.30 0.76 10.63
N PRO A 137 -2.85 0.89 9.38
CA PRO A 137 -1.57 1.50 9.09
C PRO A 137 -1.62 3.02 9.29
N GLN A 138 -0.48 3.60 9.67
CA GLN A 138 -0.31 5.04 9.74
C GLN A 138 0.95 5.45 8.98
N ILE A 139 0.79 6.35 8.03
CA ILE A 139 1.88 6.98 7.28
C ILE A 139 2.01 8.42 7.78
N ALA A 140 3.15 8.72 8.40
CA ALA A 140 3.49 10.08 8.77
C ALA A 140 3.97 10.85 7.54
N ILE A 141 3.54 12.10 7.41
CA ILE A 141 3.95 12.98 6.34
C ILE A 141 4.21 14.39 6.91
N ASN A 142 5.17 15.08 6.33
CA ASN A 142 5.53 16.44 6.76
C ASN A 142 4.44 17.44 6.40
N ASP A 143 3.92 18.16 7.39
CA ASP A 143 2.83 19.13 7.23
C ASP A 143 3.17 20.26 6.24
N LYS A 144 4.47 20.64 6.14
CA LYS A 144 4.92 21.63 5.15
C LYS A 144 4.72 21.11 3.72
N LEU A 145 4.99 19.83 3.48
CA LEU A 145 4.75 19.22 2.16
C LEU A 145 3.25 19.16 1.83
N VAL A 146 2.42 18.86 2.82
CA VAL A 146 0.95 18.86 2.66
C VAL A 146 0.44 20.26 2.32
N LYS A 147 0.89 21.30 3.06
CA LYS A 147 0.53 22.70 2.77
C LYS A 147 1.01 23.15 1.39
N ASN A 148 2.23 22.80 1.00
CA ASN A 148 2.79 23.15 -0.30
C ASN A 148 2.01 22.49 -1.44
N SER A 149 1.68 21.21 -1.32
CA SER A 149 0.88 20.52 -2.33
C SER A 149 -0.53 21.10 -2.46
N LYS A 150 -1.16 21.46 -1.33
CA LYS A 150 -2.45 22.17 -1.33
C LYS A 150 -2.40 23.45 -2.14
N PHE A 151 -1.34 24.25 -1.95
CA PHE A 151 -1.13 25.50 -2.70
C PHE A 151 -0.85 25.24 -4.18
N ASN A 152 0.10 24.37 -4.51
CA ASN A 152 0.53 24.09 -5.88
C ASN A 152 -0.58 23.54 -6.76
N TYR A 153 -1.44 22.69 -6.22
CA TYR A 153 -2.57 22.09 -6.92
C TYR A 153 -3.89 22.85 -6.72
N LYS A 154 -3.82 24.01 -6.04
CA LYS A 154 -5.00 24.86 -5.75
C LYS A 154 -6.16 24.07 -5.12
N ILE A 155 -5.82 23.14 -4.19
CA ILE A 155 -6.81 22.32 -3.49
C ILE A 155 -7.56 23.20 -2.49
N ASN A 156 -8.88 23.26 -2.61
CA ASN A 156 -9.73 24.06 -1.74
C ASN A 156 -10.92 23.23 -1.22
N HIS A 157 -11.65 23.75 -0.25
CA HIS A 157 -12.78 23.07 0.37
C HIS A 157 -14.14 23.39 -0.33
N GLU A 158 -14.13 24.19 -1.39
CA GLU A 158 -15.34 24.48 -2.18
C GLU A 158 -15.65 23.34 -3.16
N GLU A 159 -14.69 22.46 -3.38
CA GLU A 159 -14.80 21.30 -4.25
C GLU A 159 -14.47 20.03 -3.46
N VAL A 160 -15.15 18.94 -3.81
CA VAL A 160 -14.78 17.62 -3.29
C VAL A 160 -13.56 17.12 -4.05
N ASN A 161 -12.46 16.92 -3.33
CA ASN A 161 -11.19 16.48 -3.89
C ASN A 161 -11.09 14.95 -3.81
N ILE A 162 -11.21 14.29 -4.96
CA ILE A 162 -11.31 12.83 -5.05
C ILE A 162 -10.06 12.26 -5.69
N LEU A 163 -9.34 11.38 -4.97
CA LEU A 163 -8.32 10.56 -5.59
C LEU A 163 -8.95 9.40 -6.35
N LEU A 164 -8.60 9.23 -7.61
CA LEU A 164 -8.90 8.05 -8.41
C LEU A 164 -7.61 7.26 -8.65
N GLY A 165 -7.44 6.16 -7.94
CA GLY A 165 -6.31 5.23 -8.11
C GLY A 165 -6.63 4.23 -9.21
N VAL A 166 -6.41 4.62 -10.47
CA VAL A 166 -6.82 3.86 -11.64
C VAL A 166 -5.81 2.79 -12.07
N GLY A 167 -4.57 2.85 -11.55
CA GLY A 167 -3.53 1.86 -11.78
C GLY A 167 -3.72 0.56 -11.00
N GLY A 168 -2.96 -0.48 -11.35
CA GLY A 168 -2.96 -1.76 -10.67
C GLY A 168 -1.93 -2.73 -11.25
N SER A 169 -1.23 -3.49 -10.39
CA SER A 169 -0.11 -4.35 -10.78
C SER A 169 -0.47 -5.59 -11.60
N GLY A 170 -1.74 -5.82 -11.87
CA GLY A 170 -2.21 -6.96 -12.66
C GLY A 170 -3.40 -6.60 -13.53
N PRO A 171 -3.51 -7.18 -14.75
CA PRO A 171 -4.57 -6.86 -15.69
C PRO A 171 -5.98 -7.16 -15.16
N THR A 172 -6.10 -8.14 -14.25
CA THR A 172 -7.36 -8.56 -13.64
C THR A 172 -7.85 -7.61 -12.55
N LYS A 173 -6.98 -6.73 -12.04
CA LYS A 173 -7.27 -5.73 -11.01
C LYS A 173 -7.52 -4.33 -11.58
N ARG A 174 -7.23 -4.11 -12.86
CA ARG A 174 -7.41 -2.82 -13.52
C ARG A 174 -8.85 -2.68 -13.95
N ILE A 175 -9.61 -1.92 -13.17
CA ILE A 175 -11.00 -1.62 -13.49
C ILE A 175 -11.04 -0.75 -14.76
N PRO A 176 -11.93 -1.03 -15.73
CA PRO A 176 -12.05 -0.26 -16.96
C PRO A 176 -12.34 1.21 -16.72
N SER A 177 -11.78 2.09 -17.56
CA SER A 177 -11.99 3.55 -17.54
C SER A 177 -13.47 3.94 -17.53
N LYS A 178 -14.31 3.22 -18.30
CA LYS A 178 -15.76 3.47 -18.39
C LYS A 178 -16.46 3.47 -17.02
N ILE A 179 -15.98 2.66 -16.06
CA ILE A 179 -16.56 2.58 -14.72
C ILE A 179 -16.23 3.83 -13.92
N PHE A 180 -14.97 4.29 -13.96
CA PHE A 180 -14.56 5.56 -13.35
C PHE A 180 -15.28 6.75 -13.99
N ILE A 181 -15.40 6.82 -15.32
CA ILE A 181 -16.09 7.87 -16.05
C ILE A 181 -17.58 7.93 -15.65
N ASN A 182 -18.24 6.77 -15.55
CA ASN A 182 -19.63 6.71 -15.09
C ASN A 182 -19.78 7.15 -13.63
N PHE A 183 -18.87 6.77 -12.74
CA PHE A 183 -18.84 7.30 -11.38
C PHE A 183 -18.66 8.83 -11.38
N MET A 184 -17.71 9.36 -12.16
CA MET A 184 -17.50 10.82 -12.31
C MET A 184 -18.75 11.52 -12.78
N LYS A 185 -19.50 10.94 -13.72
CA LYS A 185 -20.78 11.46 -14.16
C LYS A 185 -21.80 11.57 -13.02
N LEU A 186 -21.93 10.50 -12.22
CA LEU A 186 -22.87 10.48 -11.09
C LEU A 186 -22.51 11.48 -10.01
N VAL A 187 -21.24 11.52 -9.59
CA VAL A 187 -20.81 12.40 -8.50
C VAL A 187 -20.84 13.87 -8.88
N THR A 188 -20.52 14.23 -10.13
CA THR A 188 -20.53 15.62 -10.59
C THR A 188 -21.92 16.20 -10.80
N GLN A 189 -22.97 15.37 -10.86
CA GLN A 189 -24.36 15.84 -10.86
C GLN A 189 -24.78 16.39 -9.49
N LYS A 190 -24.13 15.94 -8.40
CA LYS A 190 -24.48 16.30 -7.03
C LYS A 190 -23.47 17.22 -6.35
N TYR A 191 -22.18 17.10 -6.72
CA TYR A 191 -21.09 17.80 -6.07
C TYR A 191 -20.20 18.51 -7.09
N LYS A 192 -19.65 19.65 -6.70
CA LYS A 192 -18.54 20.26 -7.42
C LYS A 192 -17.27 19.47 -7.07
N CYS A 193 -16.68 18.79 -8.03
CA CYS A 193 -15.59 17.85 -7.81
C CYS A 193 -14.32 18.21 -8.57
N ARG A 194 -13.17 17.82 -7.98
CA ARG A 194 -11.88 17.75 -8.64
C ARG A 194 -11.32 16.33 -8.47
N PHE A 195 -10.71 15.81 -9.52
CA PHE A 195 -10.20 14.43 -9.54
C PHE A 195 -8.68 14.42 -9.68
N PHE A 196 -8.02 13.68 -8.83
CA PHE A 196 -6.58 13.43 -8.86
C PHE A 196 -6.36 12.00 -9.35
N LEU A 197 -5.77 11.84 -10.54
CA LEU A 197 -5.65 10.54 -11.21
C LEU A 197 -4.28 9.93 -10.91
N ALA A 198 -4.24 8.88 -10.09
CA ALA A 198 -3.01 8.19 -9.72
C ALA A 198 -2.89 6.84 -10.43
N THR A 199 -1.77 6.64 -11.12
CA THR A 199 -1.47 5.42 -11.88
C THR A 199 0.03 5.18 -11.99
N GLY A 200 0.42 3.99 -12.46
CA GLY A 200 1.81 3.65 -12.81
C GLY A 200 2.16 4.05 -14.24
N LYS A 201 3.37 3.65 -14.67
CA LYS A 201 3.90 3.91 -16.02
C LYS A 201 3.72 2.73 -16.99
N ASP A 202 2.98 1.70 -16.61
CA ASP A 202 2.65 0.59 -17.50
C ASP A 202 1.71 1.07 -18.62
N VAL A 203 1.92 0.56 -19.83
CA VAL A 203 1.17 1.02 -21.04
C VAL A 203 -0.34 0.90 -20.86
N GLU A 204 -0.83 -0.20 -20.29
CA GLU A 204 -2.26 -0.39 -20.07
C GLU A 204 -2.82 0.52 -18.96
N GLU A 205 -2.02 0.85 -17.96
CA GLU A 205 -2.39 1.83 -16.94
C GLU A 205 -2.48 3.23 -17.52
N GLN A 206 -1.53 3.62 -18.37
CA GLN A 206 -1.53 4.89 -19.08
C GLN A 206 -2.71 5.02 -20.05
N LYS A 207 -3.10 3.91 -20.71
CA LYS A 207 -4.28 3.88 -21.56
C LYS A 207 -5.56 4.27 -20.79
N ILE A 208 -5.77 3.69 -19.61
CA ILE A 208 -6.91 4.02 -18.74
C ILE A 208 -6.88 5.51 -18.36
N LEU A 209 -5.71 6.03 -17.98
CA LEU A 209 -5.53 7.45 -17.67
C LEU A 209 -5.93 8.34 -18.85
N HIS A 210 -5.40 8.05 -20.04
CA HIS A 210 -5.70 8.83 -21.25
C HIS A 210 -7.17 8.75 -21.66
N GLU A 211 -7.81 7.59 -21.52
CA GLU A 211 -9.25 7.44 -21.78
C GLU A 211 -10.09 8.34 -20.87
N ILE A 212 -9.72 8.50 -19.59
CA ILE A 212 -10.40 9.43 -18.66
C ILE A 212 -10.14 10.89 -19.05
N LEU A 213 -8.87 11.22 -19.34
CA LEU A 213 -8.48 12.60 -19.71
C LEU A 213 -9.06 13.05 -21.06
N ASN A 214 -9.46 12.13 -21.94
CA ASN A 214 -10.11 12.43 -23.21
C ASN A 214 -11.64 12.60 -23.11
N THR A 215 -12.17 12.80 -21.90
CA THR A 215 -13.59 13.05 -21.66
C THR A 215 -13.87 14.52 -21.37
N GLN A 216 -15.14 14.87 -21.28
CA GLN A 216 -15.62 16.21 -20.83
C GLN A 216 -15.17 16.58 -19.41
N TYR A 217 -14.61 15.63 -18.63
CA TYR A 217 -14.12 15.86 -17.28
C TYR A 217 -12.65 16.26 -17.23
N LYS A 218 -11.97 16.39 -18.38
CA LYS A 218 -10.54 16.72 -18.47
C LYS A 218 -10.15 17.90 -17.59
N ASP A 219 -10.89 18.99 -17.65
CA ASP A 219 -10.59 20.23 -16.90
C ASP A 219 -10.79 20.10 -15.37
N LYS A 220 -11.45 19.03 -14.93
CA LYS A 220 -11.59 18.68 -13.52
C LYS A 220 -10.56 17.68 -13.04
N CYS A 221 -9.69 17.17 -13.92
CA CYS A 221 -8.72 16.14 -13.66
C CYS A 221 -7.30 16.70 -13.55
N ILE A 222 -6.55 16.16 -12.60
CA ILE A 222 -5.11 16.39 -12.46
C ILE A 222 -4.42 15.02 -12.49
N ALA A 223 -3.61 14.76 -13.50
CA ALA A 223 -2.79 13.56 -13.59
C ALA A 223 -1.60 13.64 -12.64
N LEU A 224 -1.33 12.57 -11.92
CA LEU A 224 -0.23 12.45 -10.95
C LEU A 224 0.84 11.46 -11.39
N ASP A 225 0.75 10.93 -12.59
CA ASP A 225 1.58 9.83 -13.09
C ASP A 225 3.05 10.22 -13.31
N ASP A 226 3.36 11.51 -13.51
CA ASP A 226 4.72 12.02 -13.63
C ASP A 226 5.42 12.29 -12.29
N LEU A 227 4.68 12.23 -11.19
CA LEU A 227 5.20 12.49 -9.87
C LEU A 227 5.83 11.24 -9.25
N SER A 228 6.87 11.44 -8.46
CA SER A 228 7.38 10.39 -7.56
C SER A 228 6.37 10.08 -6.44
N LEU A 229 6.50 8.91 -5.82
CA LEU A 229 5.61 8.55 -4.71
C LEU A 229 5.65 9.56 -3.56
N SER A 230 6.83 10.12 -3.26
CA SER A 230 7.00 11.15 -2.22
C SER A 230 6.29 12.46 -2.54
N GLU A 231 6.08 12.77 -3.82
CA GLU A 231 5.33 13.94 -4.27
C GLU A 231 3.82 13.70 -4.33
N ILE A 232 3.41 12.46 -4.63
CA ILE A 232 1.97 12.08 -4.68
C ILE A 232 1.35 12.06 -3.27
N LEU A 233 2.07 11.59 -2.25
CA LEU A 233 1.51 11.43 -0.90
C LEU A 233 0.95 12.71 -0.28
N PRO A 234 1.61 13.89 -0.38
CA PRO A 234 1.04 15.14 0.08
C PRO A 234 -0.25 15.52 -0.64
N VAL A 235 -0.39 15.17 -1.93
CA VAL A 235 -1.62 15.39 -2.70
C VAL A 235 -2.73 14.48 -2.19
N ILE A 236 -2.46 13.18 -2.02
CA ILE A 236 -3.42 12.23 -1.45
C ILE A 236 -3.90 12.70 -0.08
N LYS A 237 -2.99 13.20 0.76
CA LYS A 237 -3.33 13.69 2.12
C LYS A 237 -4.31 14.86 2.12
N ASN A 238 -4.36 15.62 1.04
CA ASN A 238 -5.31 16.71 0.82
C ASN A 238 -6.62 16.30 0.14
N CYS A 239 -6.75 15.04 -0.29
CA CYS A 239 -8.01 14.55 -0.84
C CYS A 239 -9.01 14.25 0.28
N ASP A 240 -10.29 14.46 0.01
CA ASP A 240 -11.37 14.18 0.95
C ASP A 240 -11.69 12.69 1.00
N ILE A 241 -11.55 12.01 -0.14
CA ILE A 241 -11.85 10.59 -0.32
C ILE A 241 -11.01 10.00 -1.45
N SER A 242 -10.78 8.69 -1.39
CA SER A 242 -10.09 7.96 -2.44
C SER A 242 -10.96 6.82 -2.99
N ILE A 243 -10.92 6.61 -4.30
CA ILE A 243 -11.55 5.47 -4.98
C ILE A 243 -10.46 4.82 -5.82
N CYS A 244 -10.05 3.64 -5.42
CA CYS A 244 -8.86 3.00 -5.97
C CYS A 244 -9.13 1.54 -6.35
N ASN A 245 -8.49 1.09 -7.40
CA ASN A 245 -8.29 -0.34 -7.61
C ASN A 245 -7.60 -0.97 -6.39
N ASP A 246 -7.66 -2.28 -6.22
CA ASP A 246 -6.80 -3.00 -5.30
C ASP A 246 -5.33 -2.87 -5.74
N SER A 247 -4.73 -1.79 -5.32
CA SER A 247 -3.39 -1.34 -5.72
C SER A 247 -2.65 -0.64 -4.57
N SER A 248 -1.41 -0.26 -4.80
CA SER A 248 -0.63 0.51 -3.82
C SER A 248 -1.32 1.79 -3.36
N PHE A 249 -2.09 2.45 -4.24
CA PHE A 249 -2.76 3.71 -3.91
C PHE A 249 -3.88 3.53 -2.88
N SER A 250 -4.62 2.41 -2.90
CA SER A 250 -5.62 2.13 -1.86
C SER A 250 -4.99 1.97 -0.48
N HIS A 251 -3.86 1.28 -0.40
CA HIS A 251 -3.12 1.09 0.84
C HIS A 251 -2.51 2.40 1.35
N LEU A 252 -1.90 3.20 0.47
CA LEU A 252 -1.30 4.48 0.81
C LEU A 252 -2.35 5.48 1.30
N SER A 253 -3.49 5.58 0.61
CA SER A 253 -4.61 6.45 1.01
C SER A 253 -5.13 6.08 2.40
N SER A 254 -5.38 4.79 2.64
CA SER A 254 -5.78 4.30 3.95
C SER A 254 -4.73 4.60 5.03
N GLY A 255 -3.45 4.39 4.73
CA GLY A 255 -2.34 4.69 5.64
C GLY A 255 -2.19 6.19 5.95
N LEU A 256 -2.58 7.07 5.03
CA LEU A 256 -2.67 8.51 5.24
C LEU A 256 -3.94 8.95 5.98
N GLY A 257 -4.82 8.01 6.33
CA GLY A 257 -6.06 8.26 7.06
C GLY A 257 -7.24 8.69 6.18
N ILE A 258 -7.10 8.61 4.85
CA ILE A 258 -8.16 8.97 3.91
C ILE A 258 -9.17 7.81 3.79
N LYS A 259 -10.46 8.10 3.88
CA LYS A 259 -11.52 7.12 3.59
C LYS A 259 -11.36 6.65 2.15
N THR A 260 -11.24 5.33 1.96
CA THR A 260 -10.85 4.75 0.67
C THR A 260 -11.83 3.67 0.25
N ILE A 261 -12.55 3.90 -0.83
CA ILE A 261 -13.33 2.87 -1.52
C ILE A 261 -12.35 2.03 -2.34
N VAL A 262 -12.32 0.71 -2.09
CA VAL A 262 -11.41 -0.21 -2.77
C VAL A 262 -12.18 -1.12 -3.71
N LEU A 263 -11.88 -1.04 -5.00
CA LEU A 263 -12.52 -1.83 -6.05
C LEU A 263 -11.86 -3.20 -6.13
N MET A 264 -12.50 -4.19 -5.51
CA MET A 264 -11.96 -5.55 -5.33
C MET A 264 -12.48 -6.49 -6.43
N ALA A 265 -11.70 -6.68 -7.48
CA ALA A 265 -12.13 -7.46 -8.65
C ALA A 265 -11.60 -8.91 -8.69
N ASP A 266 -10.42 -9.18 -8.11
CA ASP A 266 -9.71 -10.46 -8.33
C ASP A 266 -8.71 -10.82 -7.22
N THR A 267 -8.89 -10.33 -6.02
CA THR A 267 -8.05 -10.64 -4.85
C THR A 267 -8.90 -10.84 -3.61
N PRO A 268 -8.41 -11.61 -2.62
CA PRO A 268 -9.13 -11.81 -1.37
C PRO A 268 -9.56 -10.50 -0.72
N LEU A 269 -10.82 -10.44 -0.30
CA LEU A 269 -11.49 -9.25 0.22
C LEU A 269 -10.71 -8.55 1.35
N LEU A 270 -9.97 -9.32 2.15
CA LEU A 270 -9.21 -8.79 3.27
C LEU A 270 -8.16 -7.74 2.86
N TYR A 271 -7.63 -7.80 1.63
CA TYR A 271 -6.70 -6.76 1.14
C TYR A 271 -7.34 -5.37 0.97
N GLY A 272 -8.66 -5.32 0.80
CA GLY A 272 -9.43 -4.08 0.70
C GLY A 272 -10.24 -3.72 1.95
N SER A 273 -10.10 -4.47 3.07
CA SER A 273 -10.95 -4.30 4.26
C SER A 273 -10.20 -4.42 5.60
N TYR A 274 -8.87 -4.49 5.60
CA TYR A 274 -8.10 -4.68 6.82
C TYR A 274 -7.96 -3.43 7.70
N SER A 275 -8.28 -2.27 7.18
CA SER A 275 -8.24 -0.98 7.88
C SER A 275 -9.64 -0.38 8.00
N THR A 276 -9.90 0.32 9.10
CA THR A 276 -11.16 1.09 9.32
C THR A 276 -11.36 2.21 8.29
N LYS A 277 -10.34 2.53 7.50
CA LYS A 277 -10.41 3.53 6.41
C LYS A 277 -10.71 2.90 5.06
N MET A 278 -10.84 1.57 4.96
CA MET A 278 -11.08 0.86 3.70
C MET A 278 -12.52 0.35 3.61
N PHE A 279 -13.16 0.61 2.47
CA PHE A 279 -14.55 0.27 2.17
C PHE A 279 -14.57 -0.50 0.85
N PRO A 280 -14.53 -1.85 0.88
CA PRO A 280 -14.45 -2.64 -0.33
C PRO A 280 -15.76 -2.64 -1.11
N ILE A 281 -15.65 -2.61 -2.44
CA ILE A 281 -16.72 -2.90 -3.39
C ILE A 281 -16.32 -4.12 -4.19
N ILE A 282 -17.23 -5.07 -4.31
CA ILE A 282 -17.05 -6.32 -5.04
C ILE A 282 -17.91 -6.33 -6.30
N PRO A 283 -17.62 -7.21 -7.27
CA PRO A 283 -18.41 -7.33 -8.49
C PRO A 283 -19.87 -7.69 -8.23
N ASP A 284 -20.77 -7.13 -9.01
CA ASP A 284 -22.20 -7.48 -8.91
C ASP A 284 -22.43 -8.98 -9.10
N GLY A 285 -23.26 -9.55 -8.22
CA GLY A 285 -23.57 -10.97 -8.18
C GLY A 285 -22.58 -11.84 -7.40
N GLU A 286 -21.48 -11.28 -6.91
CA GLU A 286 -20.53 -12.02 -6.07
C GLU A 286 -20.83 -11.80 -4.57
N ILE A 287 -20.62 -12.83 -3.77
CA ILE A 287 -20.73 -12.76 -2.30
C ILE A 287 -19.36 -12.43 -1.69
N THR A 288 -18.27 -12.85 -2.35
CA THR A 288 -16.89 -12.61 -1.94
C THR A 288 -15.99 -12.61 -3.16
N VAL A 289 -14.77 -12.09 -2.99
CA VAL A 289 -13.74 -12.06 -4.05
C VAL A 289 -12.53 -12.89 -3.63
N LYS A 290 -12.02 -13.67 -4.57
CA LYS A 290 -10.82 -14.51 -4.44
C LYS A 290 -9.93 -14.28 -5.67
N HIS A 291 -8.73 -14.88 -5.68
CA HIS A 291 -7.95 -14.99 -6.91
C HIS A 291 -8.74 -15.76 -7.97
N ASN A 292 -8.71 -15.28 -9.20
CA ASN A 292 -9.46 -15.79 -10.36
C ASN A 292 -10.97 -15.53 -10.34
N THR A 293 -11.46 -14.56 -9.56
CA THR A 293 -12.85 -14.06 -9.66
C THR A 293 -13.06 -13.33 -10.99
N LEU A 294 -12.03 -12.61 -11.51
CA LEU A 294 -12.03 -11.92 -12.80
C LEU A 294 -13.20 -10.94 -12.98
N GLY A 295 -13.66 -10.31 -11.91
CA GLY A 295 -14.91 -9.53 -11.87
C GLY A 295 -14.78 -8.06 -12.23
N LYS A 296 -13.66 -7.59 -12.82
CA LYS A 296 -13.40 -6.17 -13.05
C LYS A 296 -14.46 -5.44 -13.88
N GLU A 297 -15.09 -6.12 -14.84
CA GLU A 297 -16.13 -5.56 -15.69
C GLU A 297 -17.50 -5.45 -14.97
N LYS A 298 -17.67 -6.15 -13.86
CA LYS A 298 -18.91 -6.20 -13.07
C LYS A 298 -18.88 -5.25 -11.86
N ILE A 299 -17.83 -4.45 -11.70
CA ILE A 299 -17.84 -3.37 -10.68
C ILE A 299 -18.86 -2.30 -11.13
N ASN A 300 -19.81 -2.00 -10.26
CA ASN A 300 -20.94 -1.14 -10.59
C ASN A 300 -20.67 0.31 -10.15
N PRO A 301 -20.70 1.29 -11.06
CA PRO A 301 -20.49 2.70 -10.71
C PRO A 301 -21.58 3.27 -9.79
N ASN A 302 -22.82 2.75 -9.84
CA ASN A 302 -23.86 3.17 -8.90
C ASN A 302 -23.54 2.73 -7.48
N THR A 303 -23.06 1.50 -7.29
CA THR A 303 -22.62 0.99 -5.98
C THR A 303 -21.45 1.80 -5.44
N ILE A 304 -20.51 2.24 -6.32
CA ILE A 304 -19.42 3.16 -5.93
C ILE A 304 -20.02 4.49 -5.44
N PHE A 305 -20.98 5.05 -6.15
CA PHE A 305 -21.60 6.33 -5.80
C PHE A 305 -22.46 6.25 -4.52
N GLU A 306 -23.19 5.16 -4.31
CA GLU A 306 -23.91 4.90 -3.07
C GLU A 306 -22.97 4.81 -1.86
N GLN A 307 -21.88 4.04 -2.00
CA GLN A 307 -20.87 3.92 -0.95
C GLN A 307 -20.17 5.27 -0.70
N PHE A 308 -19.88 6.03 -1.76
CA PHE A 308 -19.34 7.39 -1.66
C PHE A 308 -20.26 8.27 -0.79
N ASN A 309 -21.57 8.36 -1.11
CA ASN A 309 -22.52 9.16 -0.33
C ASN A 309 -22.60 8.72 1.13
N LYS A 310 -22.54 7.40 1.40
CA LYS A 310 -22.62 6.83 2.75
C LYS A 310 -21.43 7.23 3.62
N ILE A 311 -20.23 7.33 3.05
CA ILE A 311 -19.00 7.58 3.83
C ILE A 311 -18.52 9.03 3.76
N PHE A 312 -18.95 9.79 2.76
CA PHE A 312 -18.57 11.18 2.59
C PHE A 312 -19.42 12.13 3.45
N ASN A 313 -20.72 11.86 3.52
CA ASN A 313 -21.66 12.58 4.43
C ASN A 313 -21.51 12.02 5.85
#